data_ead8f87b1d75f224451727a76316fad0
#
_entry.id   ead8f87b1d75f224451727a76316fad0
#
_cell.length_a   1.000
_cell.length_b   1.000
_cell.length_c   1.000
_cell.angle_alpha   90.00
_cell.angle_beta   90.00
_cell.angle_gamma   90.00
#
_symmetry.space_group_name_H-M   'P 1'
#
loop_
_entity.id
_entity.type
_entity.pdbx_description
1 polymer ?
#
loop_
_entity_poly.entity_id
_entity_poly.type
_entity_poly.pdbx_seq_one_letter_code
_entity_poly.pdbx_strand_id
1 'polypeptide(L)'
;MQTPETSPPCLAQLQFLTGQPRRHYIWPDEFPVRLGRGGDCALRIEEEGVWEHHVTIELDDENRFQLKRISDASVMVNDEPMAESQPLSNGDVLGLGSVKLQFWLGTVQQQRLSTREAAVWALLAAVTAVQVCLLLWLW
;
A
#
# COMPACT_ATOMS: atom_id res chain seq x y z
N MET A 1 3.62 -16.14 26.86
CA MET A 1 2.60 -15.35 26.15
C MET A 1 3.33 -14.33 25.28
N GLN A 2 3.47 -14.63 24.00
CA GLN A 2 4.01 -13.67 23.04
C GLN A 2 2.88 -12.73 22.67
N THR A 3 3.00 -11.47 23.04
CA THR A 3 2.20 -10.39 22.45
C THR A 3 2.47 -10.42 20.96
N PRO A 4 1.45 -10.46 20.08
CA PRO A 4 1.69 -10.30 18.66
C PRO A 4 2.23 -8.87 18.47
N GLU A 5 3.51 -8.77 18.10
CA GLU A 5 4.05 -7.54 17.55
C GLU A 5 3.20 -7.20 16.33
N THR A 6 2.35 -6.23 16.51
CA THR A 6 1.56 -5.67 15.41
C THR A 6 2.53 -4.83 14.58
N SER A 7 3.29 -5.50 13.71
CA SER A 7 4.02 -4.79 12.67
C SER A 7 3.01 -3.95 11.88
N PRO A 8 3.30 -2.67 11.62
CA PRO A 8 2.40 -1.85 10.83
C PRO A 8 2.10 -2.56 9.50
N PRO A 9 0.86 -2.51 9.00
CA PRO A 9 0.54 -3.16 7.74
C PRO A 9 1.37 -2.53 6.62
N CYS A 10 1.97 -3.35 5.75
CA CYS A 10 2.66 -2.86 4.57
C CYS A 10 1.66 -2.11 3.68
N LEU A 11 2.07 -0.97 3.13
CA LEU A 11 1.20 -0.15 2.26
C LEU A 11 1.10 -0.73 0.86
N ALA A 12 2.18 -1.33 0.37
CA ALA A 12 2.24 -1.92 -0.95
C ALA A 12 3.28 -3.05 -1.00
N GLN A 13 3.26 -3.81 -2.07
CA GLN A 13 4.28 -4.81 -2.36
C GLN A 13 4.63 -4.80 -3.85
N LEU A 14 5.87 -5.10 -4.15
CA LEU A 14 6.37 -5.33 -5.49
C LEU A 14 6.70 -6.81 -5.65
N GLN A 15 6.07 -7.46 -6.61
CA GLN A 15 6.31 -8.85 -6.93
C GLN A 15 7.13 -8.97 -8.22
N PHE A 16 8.25 -9.67 -8.18
CA PHE A 16 9.03 -9.97 -9.38
C PHE A 16 8.30 -10.98 -10.26
N LEU A 17 8.07 -10.60 -11.51
CA LEU A 17 7.47 -11.48 -12.53
C LEU A 17 8.55 -12.17 -13.38
N THR A 18 9.76 -11.63 -13.41
CA THR A 18 10.91 -12.18 -14.12
C THR A 18 11.97 -12.65 -13.15
N GLY A 19 12.74 -13.65 -13.52
CA GLY A 19 13.79 -14.23 -12.67
C GLY A 19 13.22 -15.07 -11.53
N GLN A 20 13.89 -15.04 -10.38
CA GLN A 20 13.40 -15.76 -9.19
C GLN A 20 12.20 -15.04 -8.57
N PRO A 21 11.11 -15.76 -8.24
CA PRO A 21 9.95 -15.17 -7.61
C PRO A 21 10.33 -14.59 -6.25
N ARG A 22 10.31 -13.27 -6.16
CA ARG A 22 10.66 -12.50 -4.97
C ARG A 22 9.62 -11.41 -4.77
N ARG A 23 9.35 -11.07 -3.51
CA ARG A 23 8.46 -9.97 -3.12
C ARG A 23 9.21 -8.99 -2.26
N HIS A 24 8.99 -7.71 -2.49
CA HIS A 24 9.46 -6.63 -1.65
C HIS A 24 8.25 -5.89 -1.09
N TYR A 25 8.20 -5.77 0.24
CA TYR A 25 7.12 -5.08 0.94
C TYR A 25 7.54 -3.65 1.20
N ILE A 26 6.63 -2.71 0.97
CA ILE A 26 6.85 -1.28 1.16
C ILE A 26 6.12 -0.85 2.42
N TRP A 27 6.88 -0.28 3.36
CA TRP A 27 6.39 0.18 4.64
C TRP A 27 6.16 1.70 4.63
N PRO A 28 5.31 2.24 5.54
CA PRO A 28 5.00 3.68 5.58
C PRO A 28 6.21 4.60 5.76
N ASP A 29 7.25 4.13 6.41
CA ASP A 29 8.47 4.87 6.73
C ASP A 29 9.55 4.82 5.65
N GLU A 30 9.33 4.03 4.58
CA GLU A 30 10.31 3.88 3.49
C GLU A 30 10.18 4.91 2.38
N PHE A 31 9.14 5.76 2.39
CA PHE A 31 8.94 6.74 1.33
C PHE A 31 9.90 7.92 1.38
N PRO A 32 10.41 8.36 0.23
CA PRO A 32 10.23 7.84 -1.12
C PRO A 32 11.01 6.53 -1.37
N VAL A 33 10.35 5.55 -1.97
CA VAL A 33 10.93 4.23 -2.26
C VAL A 33 11.71 4.28 -3.57
N ARG A 34 13.02 4.19 -3.49
CA ARG A 34 13.90 4.19 -4.68
C ARG A 34 14.16 2.78 -5.17
N LEU A 35 14.03 2.59 -6.48
CA LEU A 35 14.31 1.33 -7.16
C LEU A 35 15.45 1.55 -8.15
N GLY A 36 16.44 0.65 -8.15
CA GLY A 36 17.59 0.73 -9.05
C GLY A 36 18.72 -0.21 -8.62
N ARG A 37 19.86 -0.07 -9.27
CA ARG A 37 21.07 -0.85 -8.98
C ARG A 37 21.86 -0.27 -7.80
N GLY A 38 21.67 1.00 -7.46
CA GLY A 38 22.39 1.70 -6.41
C GLY A 38 22.24 1.06 -5.04
N GLY A 39 23.29 1.16 -4.23
CA GLY A 39 23.31 0.58 -2.90
C GLY A 39 22.42 1.33 -1.89
N ASP A 40 21.97 2.55 -2.23
CA ASP A 40 21.06 3.39 -1.47
C ASP A 40 19.58 3.21 -1.88
N CYS A 41 19.32 2.34 -2.86
CA CYS A 41 17.96 2.00 -3.26
C CYS A 41 17.31 1.06 -2.24
N ALA A 42 16.05 1.35 -1.87
CA ALA A 42 15.26 0.49 -1.00
C ALA A 42 15.05 -0.90 -1.64
N LEU A 43 14.83 -0.94 -2.94
CA LEU A 43 14.83 -2.17 -3.72
C LEU A 43 16.00 -2.17 -4.71
N ARG A 44 17.05 -2.91 -4.36
CA ARG A 44 18.20 -3.08 -5.23
C ARG A 44 17.93 -4.16 -6.28
N ILE A 45 18.13 -3.79 -7.56
CA ILE A 45 17.89 -4.64 -8.73
C ILE A 45 19.16 -4.66 -9.57
N GLU A 46 19.87 -5.78 -9.59
CA GLU A 46 21.16 -5.94 -10.28
C GLU A 46 21.02 -6.53 -11.68
N GLU A 47 19.85 -6.41 -12.29
CA GLU A 47 19.56 -6.98 -13.58
C GLU A 47 19.97 -6.04 -14.72
N GLU A 48 20.10 -6.61 -15.92
CA GLU A 48 20.52 -5.88 -17.11
C GLU A 48 19.53 -4.78 -17.49
N GLY A 49 20.04 -3.61 -17.87
CA GLY A 49 19.24 -2.45 -18.26
C GLY A 49 18.66 -1.65 -17.09
N VAL A 50 18.93 -2.04 -15.84
CA VAL A 50 18.55 -1.26 -14.67
C VAL A 50 19.66 -0.27 -14.31
N TRP A 51 19.32 1.01 -14.17
CA TRP A 51 20.25 2.07 -13.80
C TRP A 51 20.40 2.17 -12.29
N GLU A 52 21.44 2.90 -11.82
CA GLU A 52 21.68 3.09 -10.38
C GLU A 52 20.46 3.66 -9.67
N HIS A 53 19.88 4.73 -10.20
CA HIS A 53 18.60 5.30 -9.78
C HIS A 53 17.65 5.28 -10.97
N HIS A 54 16.76 4.30 -11.01
CA HIS A 54 15.89 4.09 -12.15
C HIS A 54 14.56 4.80 -11.98
N VAL A 55 13.86 4.49 -10.91
CA VAL A 55 12.57 5.10 -10.56
C VAL A 55 12.44 5.29 -9.05
N THR A 56 11.51 6.15 -8.67
CA THR A 56 11.05 6.27 -7.28
C THR A 56 9.53 6.13 -7.21
N ILE A 57 9.05 5.52 -6.13
CA ILE A 57 7.64 5.47 -5.79
C ILE A 57 7.42 6.43 -4.63
N GLU A 58 6.51 7.37 -4.81
CA GLU A 58 6.14 8.38 -3.83
C GLU A 58 4.64 8.34 -3.54
N LEU A 59 4.24 8.96 -2.44
CA LEU A 59 2.84 9.28 -2.16
C LEU A 59 2.60 10.75 -2.49
N ASP A 60 1.53 11.04 -3.23
CA ASP A 60 1.09 12.41 -3.46
C ASP A 60 0.29 12.96 -2.26
N ASP A 61 -0.11 14.23 -2.34
CA ASP A 61 -0.87 14.90 -1.28
C ASP A 61 -2.23 14.25 -0.99
N GLU A 62 -2.72 13.43 -1.93
CA GLU A 62 -3.97 12.67 -1.81
C GLU A 62 -3.73 11.21 -1.37
N ASN A 63 -2.51 10.87 -0.95
CA ASN A 63 -2.06 9.52 -0.58
C ASN A 63 -2.19 8.48 -1.71
N ARG A 64 -2.06 8.92 -2.96
CA ARG A 64 -1.99 8.02 -4.11
C ARG A 64 -0.53 7.73 -4.45
N PHE A 65 -0.27 6.50 -4.85
CA PHE A 65 1.07 6.10 -5.28
C PHE A 65 1.39 6.70 -6.64
N GLN A 66 2.54 7.37 -6.72
CA GLN A 66 3.09 7.95 -7.94
C GLN A 66 4.43 7.28 -8.27
N LEU A 67 4.56 6.81 -9.49
CA LEU A 67 5.83 6.37 -10.03
C LEU A 67 6.49 7.54 -10.75
N LYS A 68 7.73 7.86 -10.38
CA LYS A 68 8.53 8.91 -11.02
C LYS A 68 9.81 8.34 -11.59
N ARG A 69 10.12 8.73 -12.80
CA ARG A 69 11.41 8.43 -13.42
C ARG A 69 12.48 9.39 -12.88
N ILE A 70 13.60 8.85 -12.42
CA ILE A 70 14.70 9.67 -11.88
C ILE A 70 15.72 9.98 -12.98
N SER A 71 15.93 9.10 -13.93
CA SER A 71 16.93 9.17 -14.98
C SER A 71 16.29 9.04 -16.36
N ASP A 72 17.07 9.17 -17.41
CA ASP A 72 16.62 8.94 -18.80
C ASP A 72 16.44 7.44 -19.13
N ALA A 73 16.47 6.59 -18.12
CA ALA A 73 16.22 5.16 -18.29
C ALA A 73 14.80 4.90 -18.79
N SER A 74 14.68 3.91 -19.65
CA SER A 74 13.36 3.50 -20.16
C SER A 74 12.55 2.82 -19.08
N VAL A 75 11.36 3.33 -18.83
CA VAL A 75 10.39 2.78 -17.89
C VAL A 75 9.10 2.49 -18.63
N MET A 76 8.56 1.30 -18.40
CA MET A 76 7.27 0.90 -18.96
C MET A 76 6.28 0.63 -17.84
N VAL A 77 5.03 0.98 -18.06
CA VAL A 77 3.91 0.62 -17.19
C VAL A 77 2.87 -0.07 -18.04
N ASN A 78 2.56 -1.32 -17.71
CA ASN A 78 1.65 -2.16 -18.50
C ASN A 78 2.04 -2.28 -19.99
N ASP A 79 3.34 -2.44 -20.22
CA ASP A 79 3.96 -2.51 -21.55
C ASP A 79 3.86 -1.21 -22.40
N GLU A 80 3.44 -0.10 -21.79
CA GLU A 80 3.44 1.23 -22.41
C GLU A 80 4.58 2.10 -21.86
N PRO A 81 5.29 2.87 -22.70
CA PRO A 81 6.36 3.74 -22.22
C PRO A 81 5.80 4.85 -21.33
N MET A 82 6.39 4.99 -20.15
CA MET A 82 6.04 6.04 -19.20
C MET A 82 6.77 7.34 -19.55
N ALA A 83 6.10 8.49 -19.39
CA ALA A 83 6.72 9.81 -19.49
C ALA A 83 7.60 10.11 -18.27
N GLU A 84 7.35 11.16 -17.52
CA GLU A 84 8.14 11.52 -16.33
C GLU A 84 7.55 10.94 -15.04
N SER A 85 6.25 10.98 -14.92
CA SER A 85 5.51 10.44 -13.76
C SER A 85 4.16 9.89 -14.16
N GLN A 86 3.71 8.89 -13.42
CA GLN A 86 2.41 8.25 -13.63
C GLN A 86 1.87 7.73 -12.30
N PRO A 87 0.55 7.88 -12.03
CA PRO A 87 -0.08 7.24 -10.90
C PRO A 87 -0.04 5.72 -11.05
N LEU A 88 0.20 5.01 -9.94
CA LEU A 88 0.18 3.56 -9.88
C LEU A 88 -1.15 3.04 -9.37
N SER A 89 -1.67 2.07 -10.07
CA SER A 89 -2.87 1.33 -9.71
C SER A 89 -2.54 -0.09 -9.26
N ASN A 90 -3.44 -0.67 -8.50
CA ASN A 90 -3.27 -2.04 -8.02
C ASN A 90 -3.20 -3.04 -9.19
N GLY A 91 -2.15 -3.81 -9.25
CA GLY A 91 -1.90 -4.78 -10.31
C GLY A 91 -1.06 -4.28 -11.49
N ASP A 92 -0.67 -2.99 -11.51
CA ASP A 92 0.18 -2.44 -12.57
C ASP A 92 1.52 -3.18 -12.67
N VAL A 93 1.97 -3.39 -13.90
CA VAL A 93 3.23 -4.05 -14.21
C VAL A 93 4.27 -3.01 -14.63
N LEU A 94 5.35 -2.91 -13.87
CA LEU A 94 6.46 -2.01 -14.11
C LEU A 94 7.56 -2.74 -14.86
N GLY A 95 7.98 -2.23 -16.00
CA GLY A 95 9.12 -2.71 -16.76
C GLY A 95 10.35 -1.82 -16.54
N LEU A 96 11.40 -2.36 -15.92
CA LEU A 96 12.66 -1.69 -15.62
C LEU A 96 13.82 -2.47 -16.24
N GLY A 97 14.30 -2.08 -17.40
CA GLY A 97 15.27 -2.88 -18.15
C GLY A 97 14.71 -4.27 -18.47
N SER A 98 15.42 -5.33 -18.09
CA SER A 98 14.99 -6.72 -18.29
C SER A 98 14.00 -7.24 -17.23
N VAL A 99 13.72 -6.45 -16.19
CA VAL A 99 12.89 -6.86 -15.07
C VAL A 99 11.45 -6.37 -15.21
N LYS A 100 10.51 -7.25 -14.90
CA LYS A 100 9.10 -6.88 -14.71
C LYS A 100 8.71 -7.09 -13.25
N LEU A 101 8.13 -6.04 -12.67
CA LEU A 101 7.61 -6.02 -11.29
C LEU A 101 6.13 -5.75 -11.34
N GLN A 102 5.35 -6.46 -10.55
CA GLN A 102 3.93 -6.16 -10.38
C GLN A 102 3.71 -5.45 -9.07
N PHE A 103 3.03 -4.31 -9.14
CA PHE A 103 2.66 -3.50 -7.99
C PHE A 103 1.32 -3.96 -7.42
N TRP A 104 1.30 -4.21 -6.11
CA TRP A 104 0.11 -4.55 -5.38
C TRP A 104 -0.05 -3.64 -4.17
N LEU A 105 -1.25 -3.14 -3.96
CA LEU A 105 -1.58 -2.46 -2.71
C LEU A 105 -1.57 -3.46 -1.55
N GLY A 106 -1.03 -3.05 -0.42
CA GLY A 106 -1.09 -3.84 0.81
C GLY A 106 -2.55 -4.06 1.23
N THR A 107 -2.82 -5.20 1.86
CA THR A 107 -4.11 -5.42 2.47
C THR A 107 -4.29 -4.41 3.60
N VAL A 108 -5.16 -3.43 3.41
CA VAL A 108 -5.61 -2.57 4.50
C VAL A 108 -6.25 -3.49 5.53
N GLN A 109 -5.58 -3.71 6.66
CA GLN A 109 -6.28 -4.28 7.81
C GLN A 109 -7.35 -3.27 8.19
N GLN A 110 -8.58 -3.59 7.83
CA GLN A 110 -9.73 -2.88 8.37
C GLN A 110 -9.60 -2.93 9.90
N GLN A 111 -9.18 -1.82 10.50
CA GLN A 111 -9.31 -1.68 11.94
C GLN A 111 -10.78 -1.98 12.25
N ARG A 112 -10.98 -3.06 13.00
CA ARG A 112 -12.32 -3.47 13.44
C ARG A 112 -12.97 -2.28 14.14
N LEU A 113 -13.83 -1.59 13.44
CA LEU A 113 -14.75 -0.59 14.01
C LEU A 113 -15.80 -1.25 14.93
N SER A 114 -15.67 -2.56 15.17
CA SER A 114 -16.59 -3.35 15.97
C SER A 114 -16.82 -2.80 17.38
N THR A 115 -15.83 -2.15 17.97
CA THR A 115 -15.99 -1.49 19.29
C THR A 115 -16.86 -0.25 19.24
N ARG A 116 -16.81 0.52 18.16
CA ARG A 116 -17.68 1.69 17.96
C ARG A 116 -19.09 1.28 17.58
N GLU A 117 -19.24 0.27 16.75
CA GLU A 117 -20.56 -0.31 16.42
C GLU A 117 -21.23 -0.91 17.65
N ALA A 118 -20.51 -1.67 18.46
CA ALA A 118 -21.06 -2.23 19.71
C ALA A 118 -21.52 -1.14 20.67
N ALA A 119 -20.78 -0.02 20.79
CA ALA A 119 -21.18 1.11 21.62
C ALA A 119 -22.45 1.81 21.11
N VAL A 120 -22.61 1.97 19.80
CA VAL A 120 -23.82 2.55 19.18
C VAL A 120 -25.03 1.65 19.43
N TRP A 121 -24.89 0.34 19.23
CA TRP A 121 -25.98 -0.62 19.49
C TRP A 121 -26.38 -0.68 20.96
N ALA A 122 -25.40 -0.61 21.88
CA ALA A 122 -25.64 -0.56 23.30
C ALA A 122 -26.42 0.73 23.70
N LEU A 123 -26.04 1.88 23.12
CA LEU A 123 -26.72 3.14 23.36
C LEU A 123 -28.19 3.11 22.86
N LEU A 124 -28.43 2.59 21.67
CA LEU A 124 -29.76 2.43 21.11
C LEU A 124 -30.64 1.51 21.98
N ALA A 125 -30.07 0.40 22.43
CA ALA A 125 -30.77 -0.53 23.31
C ALA A 125 -31.13 0.13 24.66
N ALA A 126 -30.23 0.94 25.24
CA ALA A 126 -30.50 1.68 26.49
C ALA A 126 -31.61 2.71 26.32
N VAL A 127 -31.60 3.48 25.21
CA VAL A 127 -32.66 4.48 24.94
C VAL A 127 -34.02 3.81 24.76
N THR A 128 -34.09 2.70 24.02
CA THR A 128 -35.34 1.97 23.83
C THR A 128 -35.87 1.38 25.17
N ALA A 129 -34.98 0.85 26.02
CA ALA A 129 -35.36 0.33 27.33
C ALA A 129 -35.95 1.43 28.25
N VAL A 130 -35.33 2.62 28.24
CA VAL A 130 -35.86 3.77 29.01
C VAL A 130 -37.24 4.20 28.51
N GLN A 131 -37.44 4.23 27.18
CA GLN A 131 -38.74 4.58 26.59
C GLN A 131 -39.84 3.60 26.99
N VAL A 132 -39.54 2.29 26.92
CA VAL A 132 -40.49 1.24 27.33
C VAL A 132 -40.80 1.36 28.83
N CYS A 133 -39.81 1.59 29.66
CA CYS A 133 -40.02 1.74 31.12
C CYS A 133 -40.91 2.95 31.47
N LEU A 134 -40.69 4.07 30.75
CA LEU A 134 -41.55 5.28 30.93
C LEU A 134 -42.99 5.02 30.49
N LEU A 135 -43.20 4.31 29.40
CA LEU A 135 -44.56 3.98 28.94
C LEU A 135 -45.28 3.06 29.93
N LEU A 136 -44.59 2.08 30.51
CA LEU A 136 -45.15 1.18 31.52
C LEU A 136 -45.42 1.89 32.85
N TRP A 137 -44.65 2.95 33.17
CA TRP A 137 -44.86 3.72 34.42
C TRP A 137 -46.01 4.74 34.30
N LEU A 138 -46.30 5.20 33.08
CA LEU A 138 -47.40 6.14 32.81
C LEU A 138 -48.76 5.44 32.59
N TRP A 139 -48.76 4.12 32.47
CA TRP A 139 -49.98 3.31 32.28
C TRP A 139 -50.43 2.64 33.56
#